data_9982ba37845a2ce09c1f3bced72f9db7
#
_entry.id   9982ba37845a2ce09c1f3bced72f9db7
#
_cell.length_a   1.000
_cell.length_b   1.000
_cell.length_c   1.000
_cell.angle_alpha   90.00
_cell.angle_beta   90.00
_cell.angle_gamma   90.00
#
_symmetry.space_group_name_H-M   'P 1'
#
loop_
_entity.id
_entity.type
_entity.pdbx_description
1 polymer ?
#
loop_
_entity_poly.entity_id
_entity_poly.type
_entity_poly.pdbx_seq_one_letter_code
_entity_poly.pdbx_strand_id
1 'polypeptide(L)'
;MTGAKLKKGFTILEMVVVMSIFSVASVYSMSAYVKSNRGQKKIVAISKSTTDARYALETMVKEIRSGKIDYKMYDAKGINLASNEPVNDLFITDSNNNLIWFNLYQVDETKSQIRVCYTIEACEEETWFDITPGNINISTFNVYIWPKADPFTFNVDTNDYDADEQPKVSLVIRSKSLDKNEVSPQEIHLQTTVSSRTYER
;
A
#
# COMPACT_ATOMS: atom_id res chain seq x y z
N MET A 1 -5.75 -1.45 82.36
CA MET A 1 -6.37 -0.20 81.84
C MET A 1 -5.83 0.08 80.48
N THR A 2 -6.57 -0.31 79.45
CA THR A 2 -6.20 -0.12 78.07
C THR A 2 -6.67 1.25 77.58
N GLY A 3 -5.70 2.16 77.35
CA GLY A 3 -5.97 3.51 76.88
C GLY A 3 -6.51 3.47 75.46
N ALA A 4 -7.77 3.89 75.29
CA ALA A 4 -8.38 4.07 73.99
C ALA A 4 -7.64 5.19 73.21
N LYS A 5 -6.92 4.84 72.13
CA LYS A 5 -6.35 5.82 71.20
C LYS A 5 -7.49 6.56 70.53
N LEU A 6 -7.67 7.83 70.82
CA LEU A 6 -8.58 8.72 70.09
C LEU A 6 -8.19 8.76 68.59
N LYS A 7 -9.08 8.29 67.73
CA LYS A 7 -8.93 8.44 66.27
C LYS A 7 -9.07 9.92 65.96
N LYS A 8 -8.00 10.55 65.48
CA LYS A 8 -8.04 11.93 64.96
C LYS A 8 -8.92 11.93 63.63
N GLY A 9 -9.96 12.74 63.64
CA GLY A 9 -10.77 12.98 62.44
C GLY A 9 -10.04 13.92 61.45
N PHE A 10 -10.41 13.85 60.19
CA PHE A 10 -9.90 14.77 59.15
C PHE A 10 -10.46 16.18 59.37
N THR A 11 -9.61 17.18 59.13
CA THR A 11 -10.04 18.57 59.15
C THR A 11 -10.73 18.93 57.80
N ILE A 12 -11.63 19.93 57.83
CA ILE A 12 -12.30 20.44 56.60
C ILE A 12 -11.26 20.92 55.59
N LEU A 13 -10.20 21.58 56.04
CA LEU A 13 -9.12 22.07 55.18
C LEU A 13 -8.40 20.90 54.49
N GLU A 14 -8.12 19.81 55.18
CA GLU A 14 -7.46 18.63 54.62
C GLU A 14 -8.33 17.98 53.55
N MET A 15 -9.64 17.89 53.74
CA MET A 15 -10.59 17.37 52.74
C MET A 15 -10.64 18.25 51.47
N VAL A 16 -10.61 19.58 51.61
CA VAL A 16 -10.59 20.50 50.49
C VAL A 16 -9.30 20.38 49.69
N VAL A 17 -8.16 20.25 50.36
CA VAL A 17 -6.87 20.05 49.67
C VAL A 17 -6.83 18.72 48.92
N VAL A 18 -7.28 17.63 49.58
CA VAL A 18 -7.34 16.31 48.93
C VAL A 18 -8.25 16.31 47.71
N MET A 19 -9.44 16.92 47.79
CA MET A 19 -10.35 17.01 46.66
C MET A 19 -9.78 17.84 45.52
N SER A 20 -9.07 18.94 45.77
CA SER A 20 -8.45 19.75 44.73
C SER A 20 -7.32 18.98 44.03
N ILE A 21 -6.45 18.28 44.75
CA ILE A 21 -5.40 17.45 44.17
C ILE A 21 -6.02 16.30 43.32
N PHE A 22 -7.02 15.63 43.90
CA PHE A 22 -7.73 14.56 43.19
C PHE A 22 -8.40 15.03 41.90
N SER A 23 -9.04 16.23 41.91
CA SER A 23 -9.67 16.81 40.74
C SER A 23 -8.63 17.08 39.62
N VAL A 24 -7.50 17.69 39.97
CA VAL A 24 -6.41 17.96 39.03
C VAL A 24 -5.85 16.63 38.48
N ALA A 25 -5.56 15.65 39.32
CA ALA A 25 -5.07 14.34 38.90
C ALA A 25 -6.06 13.61 37.96
N SER A 26 -7.36 13.71 38.22
CA SER A 26 -8.43 13.12 37.39
C SER A 26 -8.48 13.74 35.99
N VAL A 27 -8.36 15.07 35.89
CA VAL A 27 -8.32 15.76 34.59
C VAL A 27 -7.12 15.35 33.74
N TYR A 28 -5.93 15.29 34.36
CA TYR A 28 -4.71 14.82 33.67
C TYR A 28 -4.81 13.36 33.24
N SER A 29 -5.33 12.48 34.08
CA SER A 29 -5.53 11.06 33.79
C SER A 29 -6.50 10.88 32.60
N MET A 30 -7.61 11.61 32.59
CA MET A 30 -8.58 11.56 31.47
C MET A 30 -7.97 12.07 30.16
N SER A 31 -7.21 13.16 30.22
CA SER A 31 -6.50 13.70 29.05
C SER A 31 -5.48 12.70 28.49
N ALA A 32 -4.70 12.05 29.36
CA ALA A 32 -3.75 11.02 28.96
C ALA A 32 -4.46 9.81 28.32
N TYR A 33 -5.57 9.36 28.88
CA TYR A 33 -6.38 8.27 28.34
C TYR A 33 -6.90 8.58 26.93
N VAL A 34 -7.47 9.77 26.73
CA VAL A 34 -8.00 10.19 25.42
C VAL A 34 -6.87 10.26 24.38
N LYS A 35 -5.72 10.81 24.72
CA LYS A 35 -4.54 10.86 23.83
C LYS A 35 -4.03 9.46 23.47
N SER A 36 -3.94 8.57 24.46
CA SER A 36 -3.53 7.17 24.26
C SER A 36 -4.48 6.43 23.31
N ASN A 37 -5.78 6.57 23.51
CA ASN A 37 -6.81 5.93 22.67
C ASN A 37 -6.75 6.44 21.21
N ARG A 38 -6.56 7.75 21.00
CA ARG A 38 -6.34 8.30 19.66
C ARG A 38 -5.07 7.78 19.01
N GLY A 39 -3.98 7.67 19.77
CA GLY A 39 -2.73 7.07 19.30
C GLY A 39 -2.89 5.63 18.86
N GLN A 40 -3.59 4.82 19.66
CA GLN A 40 -3.86 3.41 19.30
C GLN A 40 -4.67 3.28 18.02
N LYS A 41 -5.75 4.07 17.85
CA LYS A 41 -6.54 4.08 16.62
C LYS A 41 -5.71 4.43 15.39
N LYS A 42 -4.82 5.42 15.52
CA LYS A 42 -3.90 5.81 14.43
C LYS A 42 -2.94 4.67 14.06
N ILE A 43 -2.34 4.00 15.03
CA ILE A 43 -1.43 2.87 14.80
C ILE A 43 -2.17 1.74 14.08
N VAL A 44 -3.39 1.41 14.49
CA VAL A 44 -4.20 0.37 13.86
C VAL A 44 -4.53 0.73 12.41
N ALA A 45 -4.91 1.97 12.11
CA ALA A 45 -5.19 2.43 10.76
C ALA A 45 -3.95 2.35 9.85
N ILE A 46 -2.78 2.82 10.33
CA ILE A 46 -1.51 2.72 9.60
C ILE A 46 -1.13 1.25 9.35
N SER A 47 -1.22 0.41 10.38
CA SER A 47 -0.90 -1.02 10.26
C SER A 47 -1.78 -1.70 9.21
N LYS A 48 -3.07 -1.43 9.23
CA LYS A 48 -4.02 -1.96 8.26
C LYS A 48 -3.69 -1.50 6.85
N SER A 49 -3.52 -0.18 6.62
CA SER A 49 -3.17 0.36 5.31
C SER A 49 -1.85 -0.18 4.78
N THR A 50 -0.86 -0.39 5.67
CA THR A 50 0.43 -1.00 5.31
C THR A 50 0.25 -2.45 4.88
N THR A 51 -0.56 -3.21 5.61
CA THR A 51 -0.84 -4.62 5.29
C THR A 51 -1.56 -4.75 3.95
N ASP A 52 -2.58 -3.92 3.72
CA ASP A 52 -3.37 -3.91 2.49
C ASP A 52 -2.51 -3.55 1.26
N ALA A 53 -1.67 -2.51 1.39
CA ALA A 53 -0.75 -2.11 0.31
C ALA A 53 0.36 -3.16 0.05
N ARG A 54 0.86 -3.84 1.11
CA ARG A 54 1.81 -4.95 0.97
C ARG A 54 1.19 -6.14 0.26
N TYR A 55 -0.05 -6.49 0.57
CA TYR A 55 -0.76 -7.57 -0.10
C TYR A 55 -0.85 -7.32 -1.62
N ALA A 56 -1.18 -6.09 -2.02
CA ALA A 56 -1.19 -5.73 -3.44
C ALA A 56 0.20 -5.87 -4.08
N LEU A 57 1.26 -5.39 -3.41
CA LEU A 57 2.64 -5.55 -3.88
C LEU A 57 3.05 -7.03 -4.00
N GLU A 58 2.75 -7.85 -2.99
CA GLU A 58 3.10 -9.27 -2.98
C GLU A 58 2.37 -10.02 -4.09
N THR A 59 1.12 -9.68 -4.36
CA THR A 59 0.36 -10.24 -5.49
C THR A 59 1.05 -9.91 -6.81
N MET A 60 1.39 -8.64 -7.06
CA MET A 60 2.11 -8.25 -8.28
C MET A 60 3.49 -8.90 -8.39
N VAL A 61 4.24 -8.96 -7.29
CA VAL A 61 5.56 -9.61 -7.24
C VAL A 61 5.47 -11.08 -7.61
N LYS A 62 4.43 -11.78 -7.12
CA LYS A 62 4.17 -13.18 -7.47
C LYS A 62 3.97 -13.35 -8.97
N GLU A 63 3.10 -12.52 -9.56
CA GLU A 63 2.80 -12.60 -11.00
C GLU A 63 4.03 -12.21 -11.86
N ILE A 64 4.80 -11.19 -11.48
CA ILE A 64 6.04 -10.83 -12.18
C ILE A 64 7.06 -11.98 -12.15
N ARG A 65 7.16 -12.70 -11.04
CA ARG A 65 8.12 -13.82 -10.91
C ARG A 65 7.73 -15.04 -11.73
N SER A 66 6.44 -15.31 -11.86
CA SER A 66 5.92 -16.49 -12.58
C SER A 66 5.63 -16.23 -14.05
N GLY A 67 5.46 -14.97 -14.44
CA GLY A 67 5.12 -14.57 -15.80
C GLY A 67 6.27 -13.88 -16.55
N LYS A 68 5.97 -13.44 -17.77
CA LYS A 68 6.83 -12.61 -18.64
C LYS A 68 6.23 -11.22 -18.73
N ILE A 69 7.06 -10.17 -18.74
CA ILE A 69 6.58 -8.81 -19.02
C ILE A 69 6.16 -8.73 -20.48
N ASP A 70 4.96 -8.23 -20.72
CA ASP A 70 4.39 -8.13 -22.07
C ASP A 70 4.71 -6.77 -22.71
N TYR A 71 5.90 -6.67 -23.31
CA TYR A 71 6.35 -5.45 -23.99
C TYR A 71 5.42 -5.07 -25.17
N LYS A 72 4.83 -6.06 -25.86
CA LYS A 72 3.95 -5.84 -26.99
C LYS A 72 2.66 -5.11 -26.59
N MET A 73 2.17 -5.38 -25.38
CA MET A 73 0.98 -4.67 -24.88
C MET A 73 1.28 -3.20 -24.59
N TYR A 74 2.50 -2.85 -24.14
CA TYR A 74 2.89 -1.45 -23.97
C TYR A 74 2.89 -0.72 -25.32
N ASP A 75 3.47 -1.33 -26.36
CA ASP A 75 3.48 -0.78 -27.72
C ASP A 75 2.05 -0.64 -28.29
N ALA A 76 1.22 -1.67 -28.12
CA ALA A 76 -0.19 -1.66 -28.57
C ALA A 76 -1.03 -0.57 -27.88
N LYS A 77 -0.71 -0.22 -26.65
CA LYS A 77 -1.37 0.86 -25.88
C LYS A 77 -0.72 2.23 -26.15
N GLY A 78 0.34 2.32 -26.95
CA GLY A 78 1.07 3.55 -27.21
C GLY A 78 1.86 4.07 -26.01
N ILE A 79 2.20 3.19 -25.06
CA ILE A 79 2.97 3.53 -23.87
C ILE A 79 4.47 3.39 -24.20
N ASN A 80 5.17 4.51 -24.20
CA ASN A 80 6.59 4.55 -24.52
C ASN A 80 7.45 4.19 -23.30
N LEU A 81 7.96 2.96 -23.25
CA LEU A 81 8.88 2.52 -22.21
C LEU A 81 10.27 3.14 -22.30
N ALA A 82 10.66 3.66 -23.49
CA ALA A 82 11.96 4.32 -23.65
C ALA A 82 12.09 5.63 -22.85
N SER A 83 10.95 6.27 -22.50
CA SER A 83 10.94 7.38 -21.57
C SER A 83 11.42 6.92 -20.18
N ASN A 84 12.04 7.83 -19.42
CA ASN A 84 12.39 7.55 -18.02
C ASN A 84 11.22 7.78 -17.05
N GLU A 85 10.04 8.06 -17.58
CA GLU A 85 8.84 8.26 -16.78
C GLU A 85 8.24 6.93 -16.35
N PRO A 86 7.66 6.86 -15.14
CA PRO A 86 6.94 5.69 -14.68
C PRO A 86 5.65 5.51 -15.50
N VAL A 87 5.24 4.26 -15.63
CA VAL A 87 3.92 3.92 -16.17
C VAL A 87 2.98 3.50 -15.04
N ASN A 88 1.67 3.65 -15.24
CA ASN A 88 0.65 3.31 -14.25
C ASN A 88 -0.03 1.97 -14.53
N ASP A 89 0.51 1.25 -15.50
CA ASP A 89 0.02 -0.04 -15.96
C ASP A 89 1.14 -1.08 -15.88
N LEU A 90 0.79 -2.31 -15.50
CA LEU A 90 1.70 -3.44 -15.50
C LEU A 90 1.05 -4.58 -16.28
N PHE A 91 1.65 -4.93 -17.44
CA PHE A 91 1.21 -6.03 -18.29
C PHE A 91 2.16 -7.22 -18.14
N ILE A 92 1.59 -8.36 -17.82
CA ILE A 92 2.31 -9.63 -17.63
C ILE A 92 1.56 -10.70 -18.43
N THR A 93 2.30 -11.59 -19.06
CA THR A 93 1.75 -12.81 -19.65
C THR A 93 2.14 -14.00 -18.80
N ASP A 94 1.16 -14.81 -18.38
CA ASP A 94 1.40 -16.03 -17.60
C ASP A 94 1.94 -17.17 -18.47
N SER A 95 2.24 -18.33 -17.87
CA SER A 95 2.71 -19.53 -18.59
C SER A 95 1.66 -20.12 -19.56
N ASN A 96 0.40 -19.75 -19.45
CA ASN A 96 -0.70 -20.19 -20.31
C ASN A 96 -1.05 -19.14 -21.38
N ASN A 97 -0.22 -18.11 -21.56
CA ASN A 97 -0.46 -16.95 -22.43
C ASN A 97 -1.69 -16.10 -22.07
N ASN A 98 -2.16 -16.16 -20.82
CA ASN A 98 -3.18 -15.23 -20.37
C ASN A 98 -2.54 -13.89 -20.01
N LEU A 99 -3.20 -12.80 -20.41
CA LEU A 99 -2.81 -11.47 -20.00
C LEU A 99 -3.23 -11.20 -18.54
N ILE A 100 -2.30 -10.70 -17.76
CA ILE A 100 -2.54 -10.17 -16.42
C ILE A 100 -2.24 -8.67 -16.46
N TRP A 101 -3.25 -7.85 -16.28
CA TRP A 101 -3.12 -6.40 -16.34
C TRP A 101 -3.45 -5.77 -15.00
N PHE A 102 -2.47 -5.13 -14.38
CA PHE A 102 -2.66 -4.29 -13.19
C PHE A 102 -2.72 -2.82 -13.60
N ASN A 103 -3.71 -2.11 -13.09
CA ASN A 103 -3.97 -0.72 -13.42
C ASN A 103 -4.36 0.09 -12.18
N LEU A 104 -3.97 1.37 -12.15
CA LEU A 104 -4.50 2.34 -11.18
C LEU A 104 -5.83 2.88 -11.69
N TYR A 105 -6.89 2.52 -11.01
CA TYR A 105 -8.25 2.96 -11.33
C TYR A 105 -8.73 4.04 -10.36
N GLN A 106 -9.21 5.15 -10.90
CA GLN A 106 -9.82 6.23 -10.14
C GLN A 106 -11.31 5.92 -9.92
N VAL A 107 -11.68 5.63 -8.68
CA VAL A 107 -13.06 5.33 -8.29
C VAL A 107 -13.89 6.61 -8.17
N ASP A 108 -13.32 7.65 -7.56
CA ASP A 108 -13.90 8.99 -7.41
C ASP A 108 -12.78 10.06 -7.33
N GLU A 109 -13.14 11.33 -7.15
CA GLU A 109 -12.17 12.45 -7.09
C GLU A 109 -11.13 12.31 -5.97
N THR A 110 -11.41 11.52 -4.95
CA THR A 110 -10.59 11.41 -3.73
C THR A 110 -9.97 10.04 -3.55
N LYS A 111 -10.39 9.05 -4.36
CA LYS A 111 -10.05 7.65 -4.17
C LYS A 111 -9.64 6.96 -5.45
N SER A 112 -8.47 6.37 -5.41
CA SER A 112 -7.97 5.45 -6.44
C SER A 112 -7.59 4.11 -5.82
N GLN A 113 -7.75 3.05 -6.59
CA GLN A 113 -7.47 1.67 -6.20
C GLN A 113 -6.65 0.97 -7.28
N ILE A 114 -5.87 -0.03 -6.89
CA ILE A 114 -5.21 -0.91 -7.86
C ILE A 114 -6.16 -2.08 -8.11
N ARG A 115 -6.43 -2.33 -9.39
CA ARG A 115 -7.24 -3.43 -9.87
C ARG A 115 -6.43 -4.34 -10.79
N VAL A 116 -6.87 -5.57 -10.93
CA VAL A 116 -6.28 -6.56 -11.80
C VAL A 116 -7.33 -7.18 -12.70
N CYS A 117 -6.96 -7.43 -13.94
CA CYS A 117 -7.75 -8.22 -14.88
C CYS A 117 -6.93 -9.44 -15.32
N TYR A 118 -7.56 -10.60 -15.37
CA TYR A 118 -7.01 -11.84 -15.89
C TYR A 118 -7.83 -12.22 -17.13
N THR A 119 -7.22 -12.19 -18.32
CA THR A 119 -7.95 -12.45 -19.57
C THR A 119 -7.07 -13.05 -20.65
N ILE A 120 -7.71 -13.70 -21.62
CA ILE A 120 -7.06 -14.18 -22.84
C ILE A 120 -7.23 -13.16 -23.97
N GLU A 121 -8.31 -12.39 -23.98
CA GLU A 121 -8.66 -11.51 -25.11
C GLU A 121 -8.67 -10.03 -24.77
N ALA A 122 -9.62 -9.59 -23.94
CA ALA A 122 -9.77 -8.19 -23.56
C ALA A 122 -10.32 -8.05 -22.13
N CYS A 123 -9.93 -6.98 -21.44
CA CYS A 123 -10.47 -6.66 -20.12
C CYS A 123 -11.74 -5.82 -20.26
N GLU A 124 -12.88 -6.42 -19.97
CA GLU A 124 -14.16 -5.73 -19.86
C GLU A 124 -14.37 -5.26 -18.40
N GLU A 125 -15.30 -4.33 -18.16
CA GLU A 125 -15.54 -3.78 -16.82
C GLU A 125 -15.85 -4.87 -15.77
N GLU A 126 -16.53 -5.93 -16.15
CA GLU A 126 -16.92 -7.03 -15.26
C GLU A 126 -15.77 -8.00 -14.92
N THR A 127 -14.65 -7.92 -15.65
CA THR A 127 -13.49 -8.82 -15.45
C THR A 127 -12.43 -8.24 -14.53
N TRP A 128 -12.64 -7.02 -14.01
CA TRP A 128 -11.72 -6.37 -13.10
C TRP A 128 -11.98 -6.75 -11.64
N PHE A 129 -10.89 -7.03 -10.93
CA PHE A 129 -10.89 -7.31 -9.50
C PHE A 129 -10.05 -6.28 -8.75
N ASP A 130 -10.63 -5.67 -7.71
CA ASP A 130 -9.89 -4.77 -6.84
C ASP A 130 -8.95 -5.57 -5.94
N ILE A 131 -7.63 -5.32 -6.03
CA ILE A 131 -6.65 -5.94 -5.13
C ILE A 131 -6.36 -5.07 -3.90
N THR A 132 -6.75 -3.80 -3.95
CA THR A 132 -6.68 -2.90 -2.79
C THR A 132 -8.07 -2.65 -2.25
N PRO A 133 -8.28 -2.77 -0.93
CA PRO A 133 -9.60 -2.60 -0.34
C PRO A 133 -10.06 -1.14 -0.36
N GLY A 134 -11.36 -0.94 -0.25
CA GLY A 134 -12.00 0.38 -0.34
C GLY A 134 -11.72 1.37 0.79
N ASN A 135 -10.99 0.95 1.83
CA ASN A 135 -10.63 1.77 2.99
C ASN A 135 -9.27 2.47 2.87
N ILE A 136 -8.58 2.27 1.76
CA ILE A 136 -7.33 2.98 1.44
C ILE A 136 -7.47 3.70 0.10
N ASN A 137 -6.74 4.80 -0.05
CA ASN A 137 -6.55 5.51 -1.30
C ASN A 137 -5.11 5.29 -1.78
N ILE A 138 -4.95 4.86 -3.01
CA ILE A 138 -3.64 4.75 -3.66
C ILE A 138 -3.37 6.06 -4.40
N SER A 139 -2.55 6.91 -3.81
CA SER A 139 -2.21 8.23 -4.40
C SER A 139 -1.19 8.13 -5.54
N THR A 140 -0.41 7.05 -5.57
CA THR A 140 0.59 6.81 -6.62
C THR A 140 0.77 5.32 -6.82
N PHE A 141 0.78 4.91 -8.07
CA PHE A 141 1.19 3.59 -8.54
C PHE A 141 2.13 3.77 -9.71
N ASN A 142 3.43 3.66 -9.48
CA ASN A 142 4.45 3.84 -10.49
C ASN A 142 5.16 2.51 -10.75
N VAL A 143 5.24 2.17 -12.02
CA VAL A 143 5.90 0.97 -12.51
C VAL A 143 7.08 1.39 -13.39
N TYR A 144 8.27 0.89 -13.07
CA TYR A 144 9.49 1.10 -13.86
C TYR A 144 9.95 -0.26 -14.37
N ILE A 145 10.13 -0.38 -15.67
CA ILE A 145 10.51 -1.62 -16.34
C ILE A 145 11.91 -1.47 -16.92
N TRP A 146 12.71 -2.50 -16.77
CA TRP A 146 14.03 -2.63 -17.35
C TRP A 146 14.29 -4.06 -17.81
N PRO A 147 14.91 -4.29 -18.98
CA PRO A 147 15.34 -3.30 -19.99
C PRO A 147 14.15 -2.58 -20.64
N LYS A 148 14.44 -1.47 -21.32
CA LYS A 148 13.43 -0.67 -22.03
C LYS A 148 12.99 -1.30 -23.37
N ALA A 149 13.92 -2.01 -24.01
CA ALA A 149 13.64 -2.79 -25.21
C ALA A 149 13.24 -4.22 -24.81
N ASP A 150 12.43 -4.86 -25.64
CA ASP A 150 11.97 -6.24 -25.40
C ASP A 150 13.13 -7.24 -25.51
N PRO A 151 13.56 -7.89 -24.42
CA PRO A 151 14.65 -8.83 -24.46
C PRO A 151 14.29 -10.19 -25.11
N PHE A 152 13.04 -10.40 -25.48
CA PHE A 152 12.56 -11.59 -26.16
C PHE A 152 12.44 -11.42 -27.67
N THR A 153 12.60 -10.20 -28.19
CA THR A 153 12.56 -9.92 -29.62
C THR A 153 13.96 -10.10 -30.23
N PHE A 154 14.05 -11.03 -31.18
CA PHE A 154 15.27 -11.26 -31.96
C PHE A 154 15.31 -10.32 -33.15
N ASN A 155 16.37 -9.54 -33.28
CA ASN A 155 16.60 -8.63 -34.38
C ASN A 155 17.45 -9.33 -35.45
N VAL A 156 16.84 -9.58 -36.62
CA VAL A 156 17.47 -10.28 -37.73
C VAL A 156 18.61 -9.47 -38.34
N ASP A 157 18.50 -8.14 -38.33
CA ASP A 157 19.49 -7.26 -38.95
C ASP A 157 20.81 -7.20 -38.17
N THR A 158 20.72 -7.25 -36.86
CA THR A 158 21.87 -7.29 -35.94
C THR A 158 22.31 -8.69 -35.60
N ASN A 159 21.51 -9.72 -35.93
CA ASN A 159 21.65 -11.12 -35.55
C ASN A 159 21.82 -11.30 -34.05
N ASP A 160 21.09 -10.51 -33.27
CA ASP A 160 21.10 -10.49 -31.82
C ASP A 160 19.73 -10.12 -31.24
N TYR A 161 19.53 -10.26 -29.93
CA TYR A 161 18.33 -9.79 -29.27
C TYR A 161 18.39 -8.28 -29.00
N ASP A 162 17.23 -7.61 -28.99
CA ASP A 162 17.14 -6.16 -28.75
C ASP A 162 17.66 -5.75 -27.36
N ALA A 163 17.61 -6.65 -26.39
CA ALA A 163 18.26 -6.51 -25.10
C ALA A 163 18.75 -7.86 -24.56
N ASP A 164 19.86 -7.85 -23.83
CA ASP A 164 20.47 -9.07 -23.22
C ASP A 164 20.40 -9.04 -21.69
N GLU A 165 19.36 -8.45 -21.15
CA GLU A 165 19.17 -8.35 -19.71
C GLU A 165 17.85 -8.99 -19.28
N GLN A 166 17.88 -9.66 -18.14
CA GLN A 166 16.68 -10.22 -17.52
C GLN A 166 15.72 -9.09 -17.11
N PRO A 167 14.43 -9.16 -17.48
CA PRO A 167 13.46 -8.14 -17.11
C PRO A 167 13.36 -7.93 -15.59
N LYS A 168 13.39 -6.67 -15.19
CA LYS A 168 13.24 -6.20 -13.81
C LYS A 168 12.14 -5.17 -13.76
N VAL A 169 11.30 -5.25 -12.74
CA VAL A 169 10.23 -4.29 -12.50
C VAL A 169 10.41 -3.69 -11.11
N SER A 170 10.44 -2.36 -11.03
CA SER A 170 10.38 -1.64 -9.76
C SER A 170 9.00 -1.04 -9.59
N LEU A 171 8.33 -1.42 -8.51
CA LEU A 171 6.99 -0.96 -8.15
C LEU A 171 7.11 0.06 -7.01
N VAL A 172 6.45 1.20 -7.16
CA VAL A 172 6.33 2.23 -6.12
C VAL A 172 4.87 2.53 -5.88
N ILE A 173 4.43 2.30 -4.64
CA ILE A 173 3.05 2.57 -4.21
C ILE A 173 3.08 3.59 -3.08
N ARG A 174 2.21 4.61 -3.19
CA ARG A 174 1.87 5.50 -2.08
C ARG A 174 0.40 5.30 -1.73
N SER A 175 0.13 5.08 -0.46
CA SER A 175 -1.23 4.86 0.03
C SER A 175 -1.54 5.71 1.24
N LYS A 176 -2.82 6.09 1.39
CA LYS A 176 -3.38 6.80 2.54
C LYS A 176 -4.59 6.04 3.06
N SER A 177 -4.73 5.99 4.38
CA SER A 177 -5.97 5.53 5.01
C SER A 177 -7.13 6.51 4.72
N LEU A 178 -8.30 5.97 4.42
CA LEU A 178 -9.55 6.72 4.28
C LEU A 178 -10.43 6.65 5.54
N ASP A 179 -9.87 6.21 6.69
CA ASP A 179 -10.64 6.13 7.93
C ASP A 179 -11.03 7.54 8.39
N LYS A 180 -12.34 7.80 8.44
CA LYS A 180 -12.93 9.09 8.86
C LYS A 180 -12.59 9.48 10.30
N ASN A 181 -12.15 8.53 11.12
CA ASN A 181 -11.72 8.78 12.50
C ASN A 181 -10.25 9.20 12.61
N GLU A 182 -9.53 9.23 11.51
CA GLU A 182 -8.12 9.61 11.48
C GLU A 182 -7.97 11.13 11.32
N VAL A 183 -7.53 11.80 12.38
CA VAL A 183 -7.36 13.28 12.42
C VAL A 183 -6.27 13.75 11.44
N SER A 184 -5.35 12.87 11.05
CA SER A 184 -4.27 13.15 10.10
C SER A 184 -3.85 11.84 9.43
N PRO A 185 -4.42 11.52 8.25
CA PRO A 185 -4.05 10.31 7.52
C PRO A 185 -2.57 10.35 7.14
N GLN A 186 -1.86 9.29 7.51
CA GLN A 186 -0.43 9.14 7.16
C GLN A 186 -0.32 8.55 5.77
N GLU A 187 0.62 9.07 4.99
CA GLU A 187 0.99 8.48 3.72
C GLU A 187 2.05 7.40 3.93
N ILE A 188 1.81 6.24 3.36
CA ILE A 188 2.70 5.07 3.42
C ILE A 188 3.36 4.93 2.05
N HIS A 189 4.67 4.81 2.04
CA HIS A 189 5.46 4.62 0.83
C HIS A 189 6.04 3.22 0.84
N LEU A 190 5.72 2.44 -0.18
CA LEU A 190 6.25 1.10 -0.39
C LEU A 190 6.93 1.03 -1.74
N GLN A 191 8.11 0.41 -1.78
CA GLN A 191 8.85 0.15 -2.99
C GLN A 191 9.41 -1.26 -2.97
N THR A 192 9.37 -1.91 -4.13
CA THR A 192 10.02 -3.20 -4.34
C THR A 192 10.57 -3.28 -5.75
N THR A 193 11.63 -4.06 -5.93
CA THR A 193 12.17 -4.39 -7.25
C THR A 193 12.23 -5.91 -7.35
N VAL A 194 11.74 -6.43 -8.47
CA VAL A 194 11.64 -7.87 -8.70
C VAL A 194 12.05 -8.18 -10.14
N SER A 195 12.76 -9.30 -10.34
CA SER A 195 13.08 -9.85 -11.65
C SER A 195 12.10 -10.96 -12.00
N SER A 196 11.67 -11.02 -13.26
CA SER A 196 10.98 -12.20 -13.79
C SER A 196 11.92 -13.41 -13.71
N ARG A 197 11.41 -14.57 -13.32
CA ARG A 197 12.18 -15.83 -13.35
C ARG A 197 12.11 -16.52 -14.71
N THR A 198 11.08 -16.24 -15.47
CA THR A 198 10.85 -16.81 -16.79
C THR A 198 11.60 -15.96 -17.82
N TYR A 199 12.85 -16.37 -18.10
CA TYR A 199 13.73 -15.76 -19.10
C TYR A 199 14.21 -16.84 -20.04
N GLU A 200 13.28 -17.37 -20.82
CA GLU A 200 13.56 -18.33 -21.91
C GLU A 200 13.50 -17.60 -23.23
N ARG A 201 14.53 -17.78 -24.06
CA ARG A 201 14.69 -17.27 -25.42
C ARG A 201 14.45 -18.35 -26.43
#